data_8a963577a729b6f2dc22dc925c41a611
#
_entry.id   8a963577a729b6f2dc22dc925c41a611
#
_cell.length_a   1.000
_cell.length_b   1.000
_cell.length_c   1.000
_cell.angle_alpha   90.00
_cell.angle_beta   90.00
_cell.angle_gamma   90.00
#
_symmetry.space_group_name_H-M   'P 1'
#
loop_
_entity.id
_entity.type
_entity.pdbx_description
1 polymer ?
#
loop_
_entity_poly.entity_id
_entity_poly.type
_entity_poly.pdbx_seq_one_letter_code
_entity_poly.pdbx_strand_id
1 'polypeptide(L)'
;MHYQLPGHSVTTGTLMAPGRRRPAERLLRAATLLAALLLLGGVAHAEPYLAVTYGYKCGQCHVNPTGGGERTPFGDIFAQTVLPAKHLDTGADVWTGSLNRFISIGGDLRYEFLAVQQPGVRTTNQFDLEQARVYLQASVIPDRLLVYVDEQVAPGGAVNQEAWGMYWSADHTWYVKGGQMYLPFGLRLQDDTALINQVSGVDMTVPDKGVEFGWEKGHWDAQLAVSNGTAGGSTTSNGKQESLQLQYVETRWRAGIAANFNGADADGSRDAYGIFGGFRTGPVAWLAELDLDTNRALPPGPGGGQKELAALLEANYAVARGNNIKVTFEYRDPDREALDNRQTRWSFVYELTPIQFVQLRMGARLWEGTSPQPDDHMRLYFVELHGFF
;
A
#
# COMPACT_ATOMS: atom_id res chain seq x y z
N MET A 1 -37.66 71.03 -27.44
CA MET A 1 -36.45 70.27 -27.79
C MET A 1 -36.80 68.78 -27.77
N HIS A 2 -37.00 68.23 -28.98
CA HIS A 2 -37.31 66.82 -29.14
C HIS A 2 -35.99 66.02 -29.27
N TYR A 3 -35.80 64.98 -28.44
CA TYR A 3 -34.76 64.02 -28.67
C TYR A 3 -35.38 62.71 -29.17
N GLN A 4 -35.00 62.29 -30.37
CA GLN A 4 -35.34 61.01 -30.98
C GLN A 4 -34.37 59.92 -30.48
N LEU A 5 -34.93 58.77 -30.07
CA LEU A 5 -34.17 57.56 -29.77
C LEU A 5 -34.04 56.73 -31.06
N PRO A 6 -32.86 56.12 -31.33
CA PRO A 6 -32.70 55.20 -32.47
C PRO A 6 -33.26 53.80 -32.18
N GLY A 7 -33.95 53.26 -33.19
CA GLY A 7 -34.54 51.93 -33.13
C GLY A 7 -33.50 50.82 -33.18
N HIS A 8 -33.62 49.86 -32.27
CA HIS A 8 -32.89 48.62 -32.32
C HIS A 8 -33.70 47.55 -33.09
N SER A 9 -33.14 47.07 -34.18
CA SER A 9 -33.64 45.91 -34.93
C SER A 9 -33.31 44.63 -34.13
N VAL A 10 -34.34 43.89 -33.75
CA VAL A 10 -34.24 42.58 -33.12
C VAL A 10 -34.03 41.54 -34.21
N THR A 11 -32.84 41.04 -34.36
CA THR A 11 -32.54 39.82 -35.16
C THR A 11 -32.90 38.59 -34.33
N THR A 12 -33.92 37.89 -34.72
CA THR A 12 -34.29 36.56 -34.17
C THR A 12 -33.26 35.53 -34.58
N GLY A 13 -32.27 35.27 -33.68
CA GLY A 13 -31.35 34.15 -33.80
C GLY A 13 -32.06 32.85 -33.45
N THR A 14 -32.22 31.97 -34.42
CA THR A 14 -32.72 30.60 -34.22
C THR A 14 -31.70 29.82 -33.40
N LEU A 15 -32.02 29.57 -32.15
CA LEU A 15 -31.26 28.65 -31.28
C LEU A 15 -31.39 27.20 -31.83
N MET A 16 -30.35 26.70 -32.49
CA MET A 16 -30.23 25.28 -32.82
C MET A 16 -30.12 24.52 -31.52
N ALA A 17 -31.09 23.66 -31.24
CA ALA A 17 -31.07 22.70 -30.13
C ALA A 17 -29.88 21.75 -30.32
N PRO A 18 -29.13 21.43 -29.24
CA PRO A 18 -28.02 20.46 -29.32
C PRO A 18 -28.57 19.10 -29.71
N GLY A 19 -28.15 18.60 -30.88
CA GLY A 19 -28.59 17.33 -31.41
C GLY A 19 -28.36 16.19 -30.39
N ARG A 20 -29.40 15.47 -30.01
CA ARG A 20 -29.33 14.24 -29.19
C ARG A 20 -28.47 13.24 -29.96
N ARG A 21 -27.21 13.09 -29.57
CA ARG A 21 -26.32 12.05 -30.11
C ARG A 21 -26.95 10.68 -29.87
N ARG A 22 -26.98 9.87 -30.92
CA ARG A 22 -27.62 8.55 -30.91
C ARG A 22 -26.96 7.65 -29.82
N PRO A 23 -27.73 6.83 -29.07
CA PRO A 23 -27.20 5.95 -28.03
C PRO A 23 -26.05 5.06 -28.52
N ALA A 24 -26.08 4.63 -29.77
CA ALA A 24 -25.03 3.84 -30.40
C ALA A 24 -23.66 4.55 -30.49
N GLU A 25 -23.64 5.89 -30.72
CA GLU A 25 -22.38 6.64 -30.74
C GLU A 25 -21.77 6.79 -29.31
N ARG A 26 -22.60 6.84 -28.30
CA ARG A 26 -22.13 6.86 -26.89
C ARG A 26 -21.57 5.50 -26.49
N LEU A 27 -22.22 4.42 -26.87
CA LEU A 27 -21.74 3.05 -26.66
C LEU A 27 -20.44 2.78 -27.43
N LEU A 28 -20.35 3.22 -28.67
CA LEU A 28 -19.14 3.06 -29.47
C LEU A 28 -17.97 3.85 -28.89
N ARG A 29 -18.19 5.09 -28.44
CA ARG A 29 -17.14 5.89 -27.76
C ARG A 29 -16.76 5.32 -26.42
N ALA A 30 -17.70 4.83 -25.63
CA ALA A 30 -17.41 4.13 -24.38
C ALA A 30 -16.63 2.84 -24.62
N ALA A 31 -16.99 2.08 -25.64
CA ALA A 31 -16.26 0.87 -26.05
C ALA A 31 -14.86 1.20 -26.60
N THR A 32 -14.71 2.30 -27.36
CA THR A 32 -13.41 2.74 -27.88
C THR A 32 -12.51 3.28 -26.76
N LEU A 33 -13.08 4.02 -25.78
CA LEU A 33 -12.37 4.46 -24.58
C LEU A 33 -11.96 3.28 -23.70
N LEU A 34 -12.84 2.31 -23.52
CA LEU A 34 -12.54 1.08 -22.79
C LEU A 34 -11.46 0.24 -23.51
N ALA A 35 -11.54 0.13 -24.82
CA ALA A 35 -10.52 -0.52 -25.64
C ALA A 35 -9.18 0.25 -25.62
N ALA A 36 -9.20 1.58 -25.62
CA ALA A 36 -8.00 2.40 -25.49
C ALA A 36 -7.38 2.28 -24.08
N LEU A 37 -8.19 2.21 -23.01
CA LEU A 37 -7.73 1.91 -21.66
C LEU A 37 -7.13 0.49 -21.52
N LEU A 38 -7.67 -0.48 -22.27
CA LEU A 38 -7.14 -1.84 -22.32
C LEU A 38 -5.82 -1.95 -23.12
N LEU A 39 -5.46 -0.93 -23.91
CA LEU A 39 -4.21 -0.85 -24.66
C LEU A 39 -3.09 -0.10 -23.92
N LEU A 40 -3.42 0.61 -22.83
CA LEU A 40 -2.44 1.23 -21.95
C LEU A 40 -2.01 0.18 -20.94
N GLY A 41 -0.92 -0.48 -21.21
CA GLY A 41 -0.38 -1.53 -20.39
C GLY A 41 0.41 -1.01 -19.19
N GLY A 42 0.23 -1.61 -18.03
CA GLY A 42 0.90 -1.28 -16.80
C GLY A 42 1.07 -2.38 -15.75
N VAL A 43 1.52 -2.61 -14.74
CA VAL A 43 2.49 -2.96 -13.74
C VAL A 43 1.98 -3.72 -12.51
N ALA A 44 2.73 -4.55 -11.84
CA ALA A 44 2.36 -5.35 -10.67
C ALA A 44 3.12 -4.97 -9.39
N HIS A 45 2.42 -4.94 -8.24
CA HIS A 45 2.98 -4.85 -6.90
C HIS A 45 3.25 -6.21 -6.26
N ALA A 46 4.17 -6.23 -5.30
CA ALA A 46 4.26 -7.32 -4.35
C ALA A 46 3.19 -7.11 -3.27
N GLU A 47 2.15 -7.86 -3.36
CA GLU A 47 1.08 -7.96 -2.37
C GLU A 47 1.34 -9.16 -1.46
N PRO A 48 1.04 -9.11 -0.15
CA PRO A 48 1.28 -10.23 0.76
C PRO A 48 0.63 -11.55 0.31
N TYR A 49 -0.49 -11.49 -0.40
CA TYR A 49 -1.15 -12.68 -0.93
C TYR A 49 -0.31 -13.42 -1.97
N LEU A 50 0.54 -12.72 -2.74
CA LEU A 50 1.47 -13.36 -3.67
C LEU A 50 2.51 -14.18 -2.92
N ALA A 51 3.03 -13.64 -1.82
CA ALA A 51 3.94 -14.35 -0.96
C ALA A 51 3.32 -15.63 -0.35
N VAL A 52 2.01 -15.61 -0.01
CA VAL A 52 1.25 -16.81 0.40
C VAL A 52 1.01 -17.75 -0.77
N THR A 53 0.66 -17.20 -1.94
CA THR A 53 0.37 -18.00 -3.14
C THR A 53 1.57 -18.84 -3.58
N TYR A 54 2.77 -18.30 -3.48
CA TYR A 54 4.00 -18.93 -3.99
C TYR A 54 4.94 -19.44 -2.89
N GLY A 55 4.64 -19.20 -1.62
CA GLY A 55 5.46 -19.63 -0.48
C GLY A 55 6.77 -18.85 -0.36
N TYR A 56 6.78 -17.56 -0.73
CA TYR A 56 7.98 -16.73 -0.71
C TYR A 56 8.07 -15.88 0.57
N LYS A 57 9.28 -15.60 1.03
CA LYS A 57 9.58 -14.54 2.01
C LYS A 57 9.65 -13.19 1.29
N CYS A 58 9.45 -12.10 2.02
CA CYS A 58 9.48 -10.74 1.45
C CYS A 58 10.85 -10.43 0.80
N GLY A 59 11.95 -10.77 1.45
CA GLY A 59 13.32 -10.55 0.96
C GLY A 59 13.69 -11.33 -0.31
N GLN A 60 12.89 -12.31 -0.75
CA GLN A 60 13.12 -12.96 -2.04
C GLN A 60 12.74 -12.04 -3.21
N CYS A 61 11.69 -11.22 -3.04
CA CYS A 61 11.20 -10.32 -4.09
C CYS A 61 11.60 -8.86 -3.86
N HIS A 62 11.91 -8.46 -2.63
CA HIS A 62 12.25 -7.10 -2.26
C HIS A 62 13.66 -6.98 -1.71
N VAL A 63 14.32 -5.85 -2.01
CA VAL A 63 15.64 -5.53 -1.46
C VAL A 63 15.55 -5.32 0.06
N ASN A 64 14.45 -4.73 0.52
CA ASN A 64 14.13 -4.63 1.94
C ASN A 64 13.47 -5.94 2.42
N PRO A 65 14.08 -6.72 3.32
CA PRO A 65 13.49 -7.98 3.81
C PRO A 65 12.15 -7.80 4.55
N THR A 66 11.87 -6.59 5.07
CA THR A 66 10.55 -6.29 5.65
C THR A 66 9.46 -6.11 4.59
N GLY A 67 9.82 -6.06 3.31
CA GLY A 67 8.93 -5.92 2.15
C GLY A 67 8.77 -4.47 1.68
N GLY A 68 8.23 -4.32 0.47
CA GLY A 68 8.05 -3.02 -0.19
C GLY A 68 9.32 -2.48 -0.87
N GLY A 69 9.20 -1.33 -1.52
CA GLY A 69 10.29 -0.66 -2.20
C GLY A 69 10.81 -1.41 -3.43
N GLU A 70 12.10 -1.22 -3.72
CA GLU A 70 12.78 -1.83 -4.87
C GLU A 70 12.73 -3.35 -4.84
N ARG A 71 12.61 -3.94 -6.01
CA ARG A 71 12.62 -5.40 -6.17
C ARG A 71 14.05 -5.92 -6.34
N THR A 72 14.24 -7.15 -5.90
CA THR A 72 15.41 -7.92 -6.30
C THR A 72 15.29 -8.33 -7.78
N PRO A 73 16.39 -8.73 -8.45
CA PRO A 73 16.29 -9.28 -9.81
C PRO A 73 15.28 -10.43 -9.94
N PHE A 74 15.12 -11.25 -8.91
CA PHE A 74 14.08 -12.28 -8.88
C PHE A 74 12.67 -11.66 -8.84
N GLY A 75 12.45 -10.65 -8.02
CA GLY A 75 11.18 -9.92 -7.93
C GLY A 75 10.80 -9.27 -9.26
N ASP A 76 11.75 -8.66 -9.96
CA ASP A 76 11.54 -8.05 -11.26
C ASP A 76 11.20 -9.08 -12.35
N ILE A 77 11.95 -10.19 -12.40
CA ILE A 77 11.66 -11.29 -13.32
C ILE A 77 10.26 -11.86 -13.06
N PHE A 78 9.93 -12.11 -11.79
CA PHE A 78 8.62 -12.62 -11.37
C PHE A 78 7.50 -11.66 -11.81
N ALA A 79 7.66 -10.37 -11.57
CA ALA A 79 6.70 -9.33 -11.89
C ALA A 79 6.44 -9.22 -13.41
N GLN A 80 7.44 -9.48 -14.25
CA GLN A 80 7.33 -9.39 -15.70
C GLN A 80 6.88 -10.69 -16.36
N THR A 81 7.19 -11.84 -15.77
CA THR A 81 6.99 -13.14 -16.45
C THR A 81 5.88 -13.99 -15.85
N VAL A 82 5.57 -13.83 -14.57
CA VAL A 82 4.58 -14.65 -13.85
C VAL A 82 3.25 -13.92 -13.67
N LEU A 83 3.31 -12.66 -13.20
CA LEU A 83 2.11 -11.91 -12.84
C LEU A 83 1.25 -11.52 -14.06
N PRO A 84 1.78 -10.98 -15.18
CA PRO A 84 0.95 -10.38 -16.21
C PRO A 84 0.15 -11.44 -16.99
N ALA A 85 -1.06 -11.06 -17.41
CA ALA A 85 -1.93 -11.88 -18.24
C ALA A 85 -1.24 -12.23 -19.56
N LYS A 86 -0.50 -11.26 -20.14
CA LYS A 86 0.25 -11.39 -21.37
C LYS A 86 1.63 -10.75 -21.23
N HIS A 87 2.67 -11.45 -21.62
CA HIS A 87 3.99 -10.87 -21.78
C HIS A 87 4.12 -10.30 -23.20
N LEU A 88 4.51 -9.01 -23.29
CA LEU A 88 4.86 -8.39 -24.56
C LEU A 88 6.33 -8.61 -24.82
N ASP A 89 6.66 -9.29 -25.89
CA ASP A 89 8.02 -9.39 -26.38
C ASP A 89 8.40 -8.05 -27.04
N THR A 90 9.30 -7.34 -26.40
CA THR A 90 9.82 -6.05 -26.89
C THR A 90 11.15 -6.21 -27.63
N GLY A 91 11.66 -7.44 -27.72
CA GLY A 91 13.00 -7.74 -28.25
C GLY A 91 14.13 -7.29 -27.31
N ALA A 92 13.80 -6.80 -26.12
CA ALA A 92 14.75 -6.48 -25.06
C ALA A 92 14.82 -7.59 -24.02
N ASP A 93 15.93 -7.69 -23.33
CA ASP A 93 16.08 -8.58 -22.18
C ASP A 93 15.08 -8.20 -21.06
N VAL A 94 14.75 -9.18 -20.21
CA VAL A 94 13.92 -8.94 -19.03
C VAL A 94 14.63 -7.92 -18.12
N TRP A 95 13.93 -6.86 -17.74
CA TRP A 95 14.44 -5.86 -16.83
C TRP A 95 14.67 -6.45 -15.43
N THR A 96 15.82 -6.18 -14.83
CA THR A 96 16.19 -6.68 -13.49
C THR A 96 16.51 -5.55 -12.51
N GLY A 97 16.13 -4.31 -12.82
CA GLY A 97 16.52 -3.14 -12.05
C GLY A 97 17.98 -2.73 -12.23
N SER A 98 18.84 -3.66 -12.62
CA SER A 98 20.30 -3.48 -12.61
C SER A 98 20.80 -2.66 -13.80
N LEU A 99 21.37 -1.48 -13.54
CA LEU A 99 22.12 -0.70 -14.52
C LEU A 99 23.52 -1.26 -14.74
N ASN A 100 24.09 -1.82 -13.69
CA ASN A 100 25.37 -2.54 -13.69
C ASN A 100 25.47 -3.37 -12.41
N ARG A 101 26.61 -4.05 -12.18
CA ARG A 101 26.81 -4.91 -11.00
C ARG A 101 26.79 -4.18 -9.64
N PHE A 102 26.80 -2.84 -9.62
CA PHE A 102 26.85 -2.03 -8.40
C PHE A 102 25.60 -1.19 -8.18
N ILE A 103 24.88 -0.84 -9.24
CA ILE A 103 23.76 0.10 -9.20
C ILE A 103 22.52 -0.56 -9.76
N SER A 104 21.44 -0.54 -9.01
CA SER A 104 20.09 -0.83 -9.50
C SER A 104 19.14 0.33 -9.21
N ILE A 105 18.10 0.43 -10.00
CA ILE A 105 17.05 1.42 -9.89
C ILE A 105 15.69 0.78 -10.09
N GLY A 106 14.71 1.33 -9.42
CA GLY A 106 13.31 0.99 -9.59
C GLY A 106 12.43 2.21 -9.42
N GLY A 107 11.17 2.05 -9.64
CA GLY A 107 10.20 3.13 -9.45
C GLY A 107 8.79 2.62 -9.32
N ASP A 108 7.92 3.48 -8.77
CA ASP A 108 6.52 3.23 -8.49
C ASP A 108 5.71 4.50 -8.74
N LEU A 109 4.63 4.39 -9.52
CA LEU A 109 3.74 5.49 -9.85
C LEU A 109 2.31 5.04 -9.67
N ARG A 110 1.53 5.69 -8.82
CA ARG A 110 0.09 5.44 -8.65
C ARG A 110 -0.68 6.70 -8.96
N TYR A 111 -1.58 6.56 -9.91
CA TYR A 111 -2.50 7.60 -10.32
C TYR A 111 -3.92 7.09 -10.28
N GLU A 112 -4.80 7.78 -9.57
CA GLU A 112 -6.13 7.28 -9.33
C GLU A 112 -7.24 8.29 -9.65
N PHE A 113 -8.41 7.76 -9.93
CA PHE A 113 -9.66 8.48 -9.91
C PHE A 113 -10.48 7.99 -8.72
N LEU A 114 -10.85 8.91 -7.85
CA LEU A 114 -11.63 8.68 -6.64
C LEU A 114 -13.02 9.27 -6.75
N ALA A 115 -14.02 8.56 -6.23
CA ALA A 115 -15.35 9.07 -5.98
C ALA A 115 -15.74 8.76 -4.53
N VAL A 116 -15.89 9.79 -3.71
CA VAL A 116 -16.19 9.70 -2.28
C VAL A 116 -17.62 10.13 -2.01
N GLN A 117 -18.36 9.29 -1.32
CA GLN A 117 -19.72 9.53 -0.85
C GLN A 117 -19.76 9.45 0.67
N GLN A 118 -20.23 10.51 1.31
CA GLN A 118 -20.43 10.56 2.76
C GLN A 118 -21.86 11.05 3.05
N PRO A 119 -22.52 10.56 4.13
CA PRO A 119 -23.84 11.04 4.52
C PRO A 119 -23.84 12.54 4.77
N GLY A 120 -24.82 13.24 4.19
CA GLY A 120 -24.97 14.68 4.38
C GLY A 120 -23.94 15.55 3.64
N VAL A 121 -23.00 14.96 2.91
CA VAL A 121 -21.99 15.69 2.13
C VAL A 121 -22.20 15.42 0.65
N ARG A 122 -21.93 16.44 -0.19
CA ARG A 122 -21.98 16.26 -1.65
C ARG A 122 -20.90 15.28 -2.07
N THR A 123 -21.25 14.31 -2.92
CA THR A 123 -20.28 13.40 -3.56
C THR A 123 -19.17 14.20 -4.26
N THR A 124 -17.94 13.87 -3.93
CA THR A 124 -16.75 14.45 -4.56
C THR A 124 -16.12 13.46 -5.52
N ASN A 125 -15.58 13.96 -6.62
CA ASN A 125 -14.81 13.18 -7.57
C ASN A 125 -13.50 13.93 -7.83
N GLN A 126 -12.39 13.19 -7.84
CA GLN A 126 -11.09 13.79 -8.12
C GLN A 126 -10.18 12.80 -8.84
N PHE A 127 -9.26 13.34 -9.60
CA PHE A 127 -8.05 12.64 -10.02
C PHE A 127 -6.95 12.97 -9.02
N ASP A 128 -6.20 11.96 -8.61
CA ASP A 128 -5.13 12.12 -7.65
C ASP A 128 -3.86 11.38 -8.09
N LEU A 129 -2.71 11.95 -7.76
CA LEU A 129 -1.44 11.27 -7.83
C LEU A 129 -1.13 10.76 -6.42
N GLU A 130 -1.52 9.52 -6.16
CA GLU A 130 -1.35 8.93 -4.84
C GLU A 130 0.13 8.82 -4.47
N GLN A 131 0.94 8.35 -5.43
CA GLN A 131 2.36 8.10 -5.17
C GLN A 131 3.19 8.17 -6.45
N ALA A 132 4.37 8.77 -6.35
CA ALA A 132 5.46 8.60 -7.30
C ALA A 132 6.76 8.44 -6.50
N ARG A 133 7.37 7.25 -6.54
CA ARG A 133 8.61 6.89 -5.84
C ARG A 133 9.71 6.52 -6.81
N VAL A 134 10.93 6.81 -6.42
CA VAL A 134 12.15 6.37 -7.09
C VAL A 134 12.99 5.61 -6.09
N TYR A 135 13.49 4.45 -6.50
CA TYR A 135 14.33 3.57 -5.72
C TYR A 135 15.74 3.57 -6.29
N LEU A 136 16.72 3.62 -5.41
CA LEU A 136 18.12 3.51 -5.78
C LEU A 136 18.84 2.59 -4.81
N GLN A 137 19.45 1.54 -5.32
CA GLN A 137 20.34 0.67 -4.56
C GLN A 137 21.79 0.80 -5.09
N ALA A 138 22.75 0.92 -4.18
CA ALA A 138 24.16 0.82 -4.47
C ALA A 138 24.77 -0.37 -3.72
N SER A 139 25.22 -1.39 -4.43
CA SER A 139 25.96 -2.54 -3.90
C SER A 139 27.44 -2.17 -3.72
N VAL A 140 27.80 -1.70 -2.52
CA VAL A 140 29.18 -1.31 -2.18
C VAL A 140 30.12 -2.53 -2.22
N ILE A 141 29.67 -3.63 -1.65
CA ILE A 141 30.27 -4.96 -1.76
C ILE A 141 29.16 -5.88 -2.27
N PRO A 142 29.23 -6.36 -3.53
CA PRO A 142 28.22 -7.22 -4.09
C PRO A 142 27.86 -8.37 -3.15
N ASP A 143 26.60 -8.64 -3.03
CA ASP A 143 25.98 -9.67 -2.17
C ASP A 143 26.24 -9.53 -0.66
N ARG A 144 26.78 -8.39 -0.19
CA ARG A 144 27.17 -8.21 1.22
C ARG A 144 26.82 -6.87 1.81
N LEU A 145 27.23 -5.79 1.20
CA LEU A 145 27.03 -4.43 1.70
C LEU A 145 26.34 -3.59 0.65
N LEU A 146 25.18 -3.14 0.96
CA LEU A 146 24.38 -2.27 0.10
C LEU A 146 23.90 -1.02 0.84
N VAL A 147 23.67 0.03 0.08
CA VAL A 147 23.00 1.27 0.49
C VAL A 147 21.75 1.43 -0.36
N TYR A 148 20.69 1.84 0.25
CA TYR A 148 19.38 1.95 -0.36
C TYR A 148 18.74 3.29 -0.05
N VAL A 149 18.03 3.85 -1.02
CA VAL A 149 17.23 5.07 -0.89
C VAL A 149 15.88 4.86 -1.60
N ASP A 150 14.81 5.18 -0.90
CA ASP A 150 13.44 5.28 -1.40
C ASP A 150 12.97 6.71 -1.21
N GLU A 151 12.77 7.41 -2.30
CA GLU A 151 12.35 8.80 -2.31
C GLU A 151 10.99 8.94 -2.98
N GLN A 152 9.97 9.38 -2.24
CA GLN A 152 8.72 9.84 -2.82
C GLN A 152 8.93 11.22 -3.40
N VAL A 153 8.82 11.35 -4.72
CA VAL A 153 9.05 12.61 -5.44
C VAL A 153 7.77 13.41 -5.64
N ALA A 154 6.60 12.77 -5.53
CA ALA A 154 5.27 13.38 -5.59
C ALA A 154 4.23 12.44 -4.94
N PRO A 155 3.08 12.97 -4.45
CA PRO A 155 2.69 14.38 -4.34
C PRO A 155 3.42 15.10 -3.20
N GLY A 156 3.27 16.42 -3.14
CA GLY A 156 3.70 17.25 -2.00
C GLY A 156 5.20 17.62 -1.97
N GLY A 157 5.99 17.15 -2.92
CA GLY A 157 7.43 17.35 -2.98
C GLY A 157 8.20 16.10 -2.54
N ALA A 158 9.54 16.18 -2.57
CA ALA A 158 10.40 15.08 -2.22
C ALA A 158 10.36 14.77 -0.72
N VAL A 159 10.07 13.52 -0.38
CA VAL A 159 10.05 13.00 0.99
C VAL A 159 10.83 11.69 1.02
N ASN A 160 11.87 11.65 1.85
CA ASN A 160 12.63 10.43 2.04
C ASN A 160 11.81 9.42 2.86
N GLN A 161 11.47 8.30 2.24
CA GLN A 161 10.76 7.20 2.88
C GLN A 161 11.74 6.27 3.57
N GLU A 162 12.75 5.79 2.85
CA GLU A 162 13.80 4.96 3.42
C GLU A 162 15.18 5.42 2.95
N ALA A 163 16.17 5.42 3.86
CA ALA A 163 17.57 5.65 3.56
C ALA A 163 18.43 4.88 4.55
N TRP A 164 18.97 3.75 4.14
CA TRP A 164 19.71 2.85 5.02
C TRP A 164 20.84 2.11 4.35
N GLY A 165 21.79 1.65 5.17
CA GLY A 165 22.81 0.68 4.78
C GLY A 165 22.52 -0.68 5.40
N MET A 166 22.78 -1.77 4.66
CA MET A 166 22.56 -3.12 5.13
C MET A 166 23.75 -4.02 4.80
N TYR A 167 24.16 -4.80 5.80
CA TYR A 167 25.18 -5.82 5.66
C TYR A 167 24.61 -7.21 5.85
N TRP A 168 24.83 -8.09 4.87
CA TRP A 168 24.48 -9.51 4.91
C TRP A 168 25.65 -10.40 5.33
N SER A 169 25.37 -11.41 6.13
CA SER A 169 26.29 -12.51 6.40
C SER A 169 26.68 -13.28 5.13
N ALA A 170 27.77 -14.05 5.23
CA ALA A 170 28.30 -14.80 4.10
C ALA A 170 27.34 -15.82 3.49
N ASP A 171 26.52 -16.39 4.32
CA ASP A 171 25.56 -17.43 4.00
C ASP A 171 24.13 -16.86 3.87
N HIS A 172 23.97 -15.54 3.90
CA HIS A 172 22.69 -14.83 3.85
C HIS A 172 21.69 -15.31 4.91
N THR A 173 22.16 -15.76 6.07
CA THR A 173 21.30 -16.19 7.16
C THR A 173 20.95 -15.09 8.14
N TRP A 174 21.67 -13.97 8.13
CA TRP A 174 21.37 -12.80 8.94
C TRP A 174 21.87 -11.52 8.30
N TYR A 175 21.28 -10.40 8.68
CA TYR A 175 21.71 -9.07 8.29
C TYR A 175 21.61 -8.08 9.45
N VAL A 176 22.33 -6.96 9.29
CA VAL A 176 22.15 -5.76 10.09
C VAL A 176 21.88 -4.60 9.13
N LYS A 177 20.81 -3.87 9.41
CA LYS A 177 20.36 -2.70 8.64
C LYS A 177 20.34 -1.48 9.56
N GLY A 178 20.80 -0.32 9.11
CA GLY A 178 20.81 0.91 9.90
C GLY A 178 20.53 2.13 9.06
N GLY A 179 19.66 3.01 9.56
CA GLY A 179 19.22 4.22 8.88
C GLY A 179 17.76 4.54 9.15
N GLN A 180 17.10 5.23 8.20
CA GLN A 180 15.67 5.46 8.19
C GLN A 180 15.01 4.30 7.42
N MET A 181 14.05 3.62 8.05
CA MET A 181 13.46 2.40 7.51
C MET A 181 12.03 2.19 8.02
N TYR A 182 11.24 1.42 7.28
CA TYR A 182 9.99 0.88 7.80
C TYR A 182 10.27 -0.20 8.83
N LEU A 183 9.53 -0.14 9.95
CA LEU A 183 9.71 -1.07 11.06
C LEU A 183 8.98 -2.40 10.78
N PRO A 184 9.49 -3.54 11.26
CA PRO A 184 8.86 -4.84 11.10
C PRO A 184 7.64 -4.99 12.02
N PHE A 185 6.45 -5.14 11.43
CA PHE A 185 5.21 -5.46 12.16
C PHE A 185 4.14 -5.97 11.20
N GLY A 186 3.51 -7.10 11.49
CA GLY A 186 2.32 -7.61 10.82
C GLY A 186 2.41 -7.79 9.30
N LEU A 187 1.28 -7.72 8.64
CA LEU A 187 1.15 -7.76 7.18
C LEU A 187 1.42 -6.39 6.57
N ARG A 188 2.28 -6.37 5.57
CA ARG A 188 2.54 -5.17 4.77
C ARG A 188 1.53 -5.06 3.64
N LEU A 189 0.45 -4.35 3.88
CA LEU A 189 -0.60 -4.13 2.90
C LEU A 189 -0.26 -2.97 1.98
N GLN A 190 -0.74 -3.04 0.74
CA GLN A 190 -0.67 -1.92 -0.20
C GLN A 190 -1.65 -0.79 0.16
N ASP A 191 -2.73 -1.12 0.86
CA ASP A 191 -3.71 -0.15 1.33
C ASP A 191 -3.24 0.50 2.63
N ASP A 192 -2.63 1.68 2.52
CA ASP A 192 -2.14 2.44 3.66
C ASP A 192 -3.28 2.88 4.62
N THR A 193 -4.53 2.88 4.11
CA THR A 193 -5.71 3.22 4.91
C THR A 193 -6.31 2.02 5.66
N ALA A 194 -5.65 0.85 5.61
CA ALA A 194 -6.12 -0.34 6.32
C ALA A 194 -6.29 -0.08 7.82
N LEU A 195 -7.37 -0.61 8.41
CA LEU A 195 -7.68 -0.34 9.81
C LEU A 195 -6.65 -0.93 10.78
N ILE A 196 -5.96 -2.01 10.40
CA ILE A 196 -4.84 -2.58 11.18
C ILE A 196 -3.66 -1.59 11.27
N ASN A 197 -3.36 -0.85 10.18
CA ASN A 197 -2.29 0.14 10.18
C ASN A 197 -2.59 1.31 11.14
N GLN A 198 -3.85 1.70 11.26
CA GLN A 198 -4.27 2.78 12.15
C GLN A 198 -4.09 2.42 13.63
N VAL A 199 -4.20 1.14 13.98
CA VAL A 199 -4.03 0.64 15.34
C VAL A 199 -2.57 0.44 15.68
N SER A 200 -1.82 -0.27 14.85
CA SER A 200 -0.39 -0.54 15.11
C SER A 200 0.48 0.72 15.04
N GLY A 201 0.10 1.69 14.19
CA GLY A 201 0.90 2.86 13.87
C GLY A 201 2.21 2.52 13.12
N VAL A 202 2.28 1.31 12.56
CA VAL A 202 3.42 0.81 11.79
C VAL A 202 2.91 0.43 10.40
N ASP A 203 3.23 1.21 9.40
CA ASP A 203 2.82 1.02 8.02
C ASP A 203 3.93 1.43 7.03
N MET A 204 3.62 1.45 5.73
CA MET A 204 4.56 1.83 4.68
C MET A 204 4.63 3.35 4.43
N THR A 205 4.05 4.15 5.29
CA THR A 205 4.11 5.63 5.26
C THR A 205 4.82 6.23 6.47
N VAL A 206 5.10 5.41 7.49
CA VAL A 206 5.67 5.84 8.77
C VAL A 206 7.04 5.17 8.99
N PRO A 207 8.11 5.63 8.31
CA PRO A 207 9.47 5.16 8.59
C PRO A 207 9.99 5.73 9.89
N ASP A 208 10.96 5.05 10.52
CA ASP A 208 11.70 5.61 11.65
C ASP A 208 13.21 5.35 11.54
N LYS A 209 14.00 6.05 12.35
CA LYS A 209 15.46 6.00 12.33
C LYS A 209 15.97 5.07 13.41
N GLY A 210 16.72 4.04 13.01
CA GLY A 210 17.18 3.03 13.95
C GLY A 210 18.14 2.01 13.34
N VAL A 211 18.22 0.88 14.02
CA VAL A 211 18.98 -0.30 13.62
C VAL A 211 18.08 -1.51 13.68
N GLU A 212 18.17 -2.37 12.68
CA GLU A 212 17.44 -3.64 12.60
C GLU A 212 18.41 -4.80 12.45
N PHE A 213 18.16 -5.86 13.18
CA PHE A 213 18.76 -7.17 12.98
C PHE A 213 17.73 -8.12 12.40
N GLY A 214 18.06 -8.78 11.29
CA GLY A 214 17.24 -9.81 10.68
C GLY A 214 17.93 -11.16 10.67
N TRP A 215 17.14 -12.21 10.81
CA TRP A 215 17.60 -13.58 10.74
C TRP A 215 16.65 -14.42 9.88
N GLU A 216 17.19 -14.99 8.81
CA GLU A 216 16.46 -15.84 7.87
C GLU A 216 17.14 -17.19 7.75
N LYS A 217 16.49 -18.26 8.18
CA LYS A 217 17.03 -19.62 8.06
C LYS A 217 15.92 -20.64 7.85
N GLY A 218 16.01 -21.38 6.75
CA GLY A 218 14.99 -22.35 6.38
C GLY A 218 13.63 -21.68 6.26
N HIS A 219 12.65 -22.17 7.02
CA HIS A 219 11.28 -21.61 7.03
C HIS A 219 11.12 -20.38 7.92
N TRP A 220 12.09 -20.09 8.77
CA TRP A 220 12.02 -19.02 9.75
C TRP A 220 12.50 -17.69 9.17
N ASP A 221 11.85 -16.62 9.59
CA ASP A 221 12.21 -15.24 9.34
C ASP A 221 11.90 -14.44 10.62
N ALA A 222 12.90 -13.73 11.14
CA ALA A 222 12.80 -12.95 12.35
C ALA A 222 13.48 -11.59 12.15
N GLN A 223 12.83 -10.52 12.60
CA GLN A 223 13.30 -9.15 12.49
C GLN A 223 13.12 -8.46 13.83
N LEU A 224 14.13 -7.74 14.29
CA LEU A 224 14.12 -6.93 15.50
C LEU A 224 14.72 -5.57 15.19
N ALA A 225 13.94 -4.52 15.32
CA ALA A 225 14.38 -3.15 15.15
C ALA A 225 14.35 -2.39 16.48
N VAL A 226 15.34 -1.52 16.69
CA VAL A 226 15.37 -0.51 17.73
C VAL A 226 15.50 0.85 17.07
N SER A 227 14.53 1.74 17.30
CA SER A 227 14.44 3.04 16.64
C SER A 227 14.12 4.18 17.62
N ASN A 228 14.04 5.39 17.09
CA ASN A 228 13.77 6.57 17.93
C ASN A 228 12.33 6.66 18.44
N GLY A 229 11.36 6.00 17.79
CA GLY A 229 9.95 6.07 18.14
C GLY A 229 9.29 7.40 17.79
N THR A 230 9.79 8.09 16.74
CA THR A 230 9.35 9.44 16.36
C THR A 230 8.80 9.54 14.96
N ALA A 231 8.49 8.39 14.33
CA ALA A 231 7.99 8.35 12.96
C ALA A 231 8.85 9.18 11.98
N GLY A 232 10.19 9.01 12.08
CA GLY A 232 11.16 9.75 11.27
C GLY A 232 11.45 11.17 11.71
N GLY A 233 10.72 11.70 12.69
CA GLY A 233 10.94 13.02 13.27
C GLY A 233 12.23 13.15 14.07
N SER A 234 12.45 14.33 14.67
CA SER A 234 13.57 14.57 15.57
C SER A 234 13.22 14.08 16.97
N THR A 235 14.09 13.30 17.59
CA THR A 235 13.90 12.87 18.98
C THR A 235 14.29 13.98 19.97
N THR A 236 13.48 14.16 20.99
CA THR A 236 13.73 15.05 22.13
C THR A 236 13.84 14.26 23.43
N SER A 237 13.71 12.95 23.40
CA SER A 237 13.74 12.05 24.55
C SER A 237 14.78 10.95 24.40
N ASN A 238 15.05 10.23 25.49
CA ASN A 238 15.89 9.03 25.51
C ASN A 238 15.07 7.75 25.27
N GLY A 239 13.75 7.84 25.21
CA GLY A 239 12.87 6.71 24.89
C GLY A 239 13.17 6.15 23.51
N LYS A 240 12.92 4.86 23.36
CA LYS A 240 13.13 4.12 22.11
C LYS A 240 11.88 3.32 21.77
N GLN A 241 11.79 2.94 20.52
CA GLN A 241 10.81 1.99 20.02
C GLN A 241 11.53 0.69 19.66
N GLU A 242 10.95 -0.41 20.09
CA GLU A 242 11.39 -1.76 19.78
C GLU A 242 10.29 -2.45 18.98
N SER A 243 10.61 -2.91 17.78
CA SER A 243 9.67 -3.64 16.90
C SER A 243 10.22 -5.02 16.61
N LEU A 244 9.41 -6.03 16.84
CA LEU A 244 9.74 -7.43 16.62
C LEU A 244 8.71 -8.08 15.70
N GLN A 245 9.20 -8.85 14.74
CA GLN A 245 8.39 -9.76 13.93
C GLN A 245 9.07 -11.12 13.84
N LEU A 246 8.31 -12.18 14.05
CA LEU A 246 8.75 -13.56 13.86
C LEU A 246 7.69 -14.29 13.04
N GLN A 247 8.11 -14.92 11.95
CA GLN A 247 7.21 -15.72 11.12
C GLN A 247 7.83 -17.06 10.70
N TYR A 248 6.95 -18.03 10.48
CA TYR A 248 7.25 -19.30 9.87
C TYR A 248 6.55 -19.40 8.53
N VAL A 249 7.31 -19.70 7.45
CA VAL A 249 6.84 -19.67 6.07
C VAL A 249 6.95 -21.04 5.45
N GLU A 250 5.82 -21.59 5.04
CA GLU A 250 5.68 -22.82 4.27
C GLU A 250 5.18 -22.54 2.86
N THR A 251 5.22 -23.54 2.01
CA THR A 251 4.80 -23.39 0.60
C THR A 251 3.34 -22.99 0.43
N ARG A 252 2.46 -23.32 1.38
CA ARG A 252 1.02 -23.09 1.29
C ARG A 252 0.43 -22.31 2.45
N TRP A 253 1.22 -21.98 3.45
CA TRP A 253 0.77 -21.22 4.60
C TRP A 253 1.94 -20.51 5.27
N ARG A 254 1.63 -19.48 6.01
CA ARG A 254 2.54 -18.77 6.92
C ARG A 254 1.79 -18.37 8.17
N ALA A 255 2.50 -18.24 9.26
CA ALA A 255 2.00 -17.67 10.49
C ALA A 255 3.11 -16.90 11.19
N GLY A 256 2.75 -15.83 11.85
CA GLY A 256 3.70 -14.97 12.53
C GLY A 256 3.08 -14.25 13.70
N ILE A 257 3.96 -13.69 14.52
CA ILE A 257 3.64 -12.79 15.63
C ILE A 257 4.45 -11.51 15.47
N ALA A 258 3.89 -10.41 15.93
CA ALA A 258 4.55 -9.11 15.96
C ALA A 258 4.36 -8.46 17.33
N ALA A 259 5.33 -7.65 17.74
CA ALA A 259 5.23 -6.81 18.92
C ALA A 259 5.94 -5.48 18.65
N ASN A 260 5.38 -4.40 19.18
CA ASN A 260 5.95 -3.07 19.09
C ASN A 260 5.79 -2.37 20.44
N PHE A 261 6.88 -1.83 20.97
CA PHE A 261 6.93 -1.11 22.23
C PHE A 261 7.52 0.27 21.98
N ASN A 262 6.70 1.30 21.97
CA ASN A 262 7.19 2.67 21.81
C ASN A 262 7.17 3.39 23.17
N GLY A 263 8.34 3.69 23.71
CA GLY A 263 8.54 4.45 24.94
C GLY A 263 9.02 5.88 24.71
N ALA A 264 8.95 6.40 23.47
CA ALA A 264 9.36 7.76 23.17
C ALA A 264 8.33 8.78 23.68
N ASP A 265 8.81 9.83 24.36
CA ASP A 265 7.93 10.84 24.97
C ASP A 265 7.20 11.69 23.93
N ALA A 266 7.76 11.83 22.71
CA ALA A 266 7.20 12.69 21.66
C ALA A 266 5.81 12.27 21.19
N ASP A 267 5.57 10.94 21.12
CA ASP A 267 4.33 10.37 20.63
C ASP A 267 3.55 9.65 21.74
N GLY A 268 4.03 9.73 22.97
CA GLY A 268 3.52 8.97 24.09
C GLY A 268 3.92 7.49 24.01
N SER A 269 3.56 6.75 25.03
CA SER A 269 3.86 5.32 25.12
C SER A 269 2.78 4.51 24.40
N ARG A 270 3.19 3.63 23.48
CA ARG A 270 2.29 2.71 22.76
C ARG A 270 2.89 1.30 22.75
N ASP A 271 2.07 0.31 23.10
CA ASP A 271 2.43 -1.10 23.01
C ASP A 271 1.45 -1.80 22.09
N ALA A 272 1.93 -2.43 21.01
CA ALA A 272 1.12 -3.18 20.07
C ALA A 272 1.57 -4.65 20.02
N TYR A 273 0.61 -5.56 19.88
CA TYR A 273 0.82 -6.99 19.70
C TYR A 273 -0.03 -7.48 18.55
N GLY A 274 0.59 -8.19 17.60
CA GLY A 274 -0.08 -8.72 16.43
C GLY A 274 0.12 -10.23 16.29
N ILE A 275 -0.90 -10.89 15.77
CA ILE A 275 -0.80 -12.22 15.19
C ILE A 275 -1.27 -12.15 13.75
N PHE A 276 -0.51 -12.70 12.83
CA PHE A 276 -0.82 -12.61 11.41
C PHE A 276 -0.48 -13.90 10.68
N GLY A 277 -1.04 -14.06 9.50
CA GLY A 277 -0.73 -15.20 8.68
C GLY A 277 -1.52 -15.24 7.39
N GLY A 278 -1.35 -16.34 6.68
CA GLY A 278 -2.10 -16.62 5.46
C GLY A 278 -1.94 -18.06 5.03
N PHE A 279 -2.88 -18.53 4.23
CA PHE A 279 -2.85 -19.87 3.67
C PHE A 279 -3.49 -19.89 2.29
N ARG A 280 -3.12 -20.90 1.49
CA ARG A 280 -3.64 -21.09 0.14
C ARG A 280 -4.56 -22.29 0.05
N THR A 281 -5.76 -22.09 -0.49
CA THR A 281 -6.71 -23.17 -0.84
C THR A 281 -7.07 -23.10 -2.33
N GLY A 282 -6.47 -23.98 -3.13
CA GLY A 282 -6.65 -23.94 -4.58
C GLY A 282 -6.20 -22.59 -5.16
N PRO A 283 -7.07 -21.85 -5.86
CA PRO A 283 -6.77 -20.54 -6.45
C PRO A 283 -6.93 -19.37 -5.46
N VAL A 284 -7.35 -19.63 -4.21
CA VAL A 284 -7.59 -18.58 -3.21
C VAL A 284 -6.46 -18.52 -2.21
N ALA A 285 -5.85 -17.33 -2.06
CA ALA A 285 -4.96 -16.99 -0.96
C ALA A 285 -5.73 -16.20 0.10
N TRP A 286 -5.63 -16.62 1.34
CA TRP A 286 -6.24 -16.02 2.51
C TRP A 286 -5.18 -15.32 3.33
N LEU A 287 -5.49 -14.12 3.82
CA LEU A 287 -4.69 -13.37 4.78
C LEU A 287 -5.53 -13.04 5.99
N ALA A 288 -4.92 -13.02 7.17
CA ALA A 288 -5.57 -12.57 8.39
C ALA A 288 -4.55 -11.92 9.32
N GLU A 289 -4.98 -10.89 10.04
CA GLU A 289 -4.23 -10.24 11.10
C GLU A 289 -5.17 -9.81 12.22
N LEU A 290 -4.69 -9.86 13.44
CA LEU A 290 -5.38 -9.38 14.64
C LEU A 290 -4.36 -8.64 15.51
N ASP A 291 -4.65 -7.36 15.77
CA ASP A 291 -3.80 -6.48 16.54
C ASP A 291 -4.50 -5.97 17.80
N LEU A 292 -3.74 -5.97 18.88
CA LEU A 292 -4.10 -5.36 20.15
C LEU A 292 -3.11 -4.24 20.44
N ASP A 293 -3.60 -3.04 20.71
CA ASP A 293 -2.77 -1.89 21.04
C ASP A 293 -3.21 -1.26 22.36
N THR A 294 -2.24 -0.70 23.08
CA THR A 294 -2.46 0.16 24.24
C THR A 294 -1.77 1.49 23.98
N ASN A 295 -2.55 2.49 23.62
CA ASN A 295 -2.06 3.84 23.33
C ASN A 295 -2.23 4.74 24.55
N ARG A 296 -1.13 4.99 25.28
CA ARG A 296 -1.11 5.83 26.48
C ARG A 296 -0.97 7.31 26.16
N ALA A 297 -0.68 7.68 24.91
CA ALA A 297 -0.59 9.06 24.46
C ALA A 297 -1.97 9.72 24.32
N LEU A 298 -3.01 8.94 24.07
CA LEU A 298 -4.36 9.43 23.96
C LEU A 298 -4.95 9.65 25.38
N PRO A 299 -5.90 10.61 25.52
CA PRO A 299 -6.55 10.85 26.80
C PRO A 299 -7.05 9.54 27.40
N PRO A 300 -6.80 9.28 28.69
CA PRO A 300 -7.18 8.03 29.28
C PRO A 300 -8.72 7.89 29.29
N GLY A 301 -9.20 6.77 28.75
CA GLY A 301 -10.46 6.20 29.19
C GLY A 301 -10.38 5.81 30.68
N PRO A 302 -11.40 5.20 31.25
CA PRO A 302 -11.45 4.84 32.67
C PRO A 302 -10.27 4.00 33.19
N GLY A 303 -9.46 3.42 32.31
CA GLY A 303 -8.31 2.55 32.63
C GLY A 303 -6.91 3.11 32.38
N GLY A 304 -6.76 4.36 31.94
CA GLY A 304 -5.44 4.97 31.71
C GLY A 304 -4.83 4.63 30.33
N GLY A 305 -5.28 5.31 29.29
CA GLY A 305 -4.93 5.08 27.88
C GLY A 305 -6.03 4.35 27.12
N GLN A 306 -6.00 4.39 25.80
CA GLN A 306 -6.96 3.67 24.96
C GLN A 306 -6.45 2.26 24.66
N LYS A 307 -7.33 1.28 24.75
CA LYS A 307 -7.07 -0.12 24.37
C LYS A 307 -7.78 -0.41 23.06
N GLU A 308 -7.02 -0.46 22.00
CA GLU A 308 -7.51 -0.63 20.67
C GLU A 308 -7.46 -2.11 20.23
N LEU A 309 -8.35 -2.47 19.30
CA LEU A 309 -8.36 -3.77 18.62
C LEU A 309 -8.58 -3.55 17.14
N ALA A 310 -7.76 -4.14 16.29
CA ALA A 310 -8.05 -4.25 14.86
C ALA A 310 -7.96 -5.69 14.39
N ALA A 311 -8.74 -6.00 13.37
CA ALA A 311 -8.71 -7.30 12.70
C ALA A 311 -8.89 -7.12 11.19
N LEU A 312 -8.22 -7.98 10.43
CA LEU A 312 -8.31 -8.07 8.98
C LEU A 312 -8.52 -9.53 8.57
N LEU A 313 -9.40 -9.73 7.63
CA LEU A 313 -9.55 -10.98 6.88
C LEU A 313 -9.66 -10.65 5.40
N GLU A 314 -8.78 -11.22 4.60
CA GLU A 314 -8.72 -10.97 3.16
C GLU A 314 -8.71 -12.27 2.37
N ALA A 315 -9.47 -12.32 1.28
CA ALA A 315 -9.49 -13.40 0.32
C ALA A 315 -9.07 -12.86 -1.06
N ASN A 316 -8.04 -13.46 -1.65
CA ASN A 316 -7.54 -13.14 -2.98
C ASN A 316 -7.78 -14.33 -3.91
N TYR A 317 -8.70 -14.18 -4.84
CA TYR A 317 -9.04 -15.21 -5.82
C TYR A 317 -8.35 -14.95 -7.15
N ALA A 318 -7.35 -15.76 -7.48
CA ALA A 318 -6.70 -15.76 -8.78
C ALA A 318 -7.63 -16.37 -9.83
N VAL A 319 -8.44 -15.52 -10.49
CA VAL A 319 -9.44 -15.92 -11.50
C VAL A 319 -8.76 -16.51 -12.73
N ALA A 320 -7.72 -15.85 -13.18
CA ALA A 320 -6.86 -16.24 -14.30
C ALA A 320 -5.51 -15.54 -14.13
N ARG A 321 -4.53 -15.90 -14.94
CA ARG A 321 -3.25 -15.21 -14.95
C ARG A 321 -3.45 -13.72 -15.22
N GLY A 322 -2.85 -12.88 -14.37
CA GLY A 322 -2.98 -11.43 -14.39
C GLY A 322 -4.32 -10.88 -13.91
N ASN A 323 -5.20 -11.72 -13.35
CA ASN A 323 -6.51 -11.31 -12.86
C ASN A 323 -6.75 -11.83 -11.45
N ASN A 324 -6.99 -10.93 -10.52
CA ASN A 324 -7.26 -11.24 -9.12
C ASN A 324 -8.52 -10.50 -8.65
N ILE A 325 -9.34 -11.16 -7.85
CA ILE A 325 -10.45 -10.55 -7.11
C ILE A 325 -10.09 -10.60 -5.64
N LYS A 326 -10.01 -9.44 -5.01
CA LYS A 326 -9.71 -9.26 -3.60
C LYS A 326 -10.98 -8.83 -2.87
N VAL A 327 -11.28 -9.52 -1.78
CA VAL A 327 -12.35 -9.15 -0.84
C VAL A 327 -11.73 -9.07 0.54
N THR A 328 -11.83 -7.91 1.18
CA THR A 328 -11.28 -7.67 2.51
C THR A 328 -12.39 -7.25 3.45
N PHE A 329 -12.42 -7.85 4.62
CA PHE A 329 -13.21 -7.42 5.77
C PHE A 329 -12.26 -6.93 6.86
N GLU A 330 -12.55 -5.77 7.41
CA GLU A 330 -11.77 -5.17 8.48
C GLU A 330 -12.69 -4.71 9.60
N TYR A 331 -12.16 -4.77 10.80
CA TYR A 331 -12.81 -4.35 12.03
C TYR A 331 -11.82 -3.52 12.84
N ARG A 332 -12.30 -2.43 13.46
CA ARG A 332 -11.56 -1.64 14.42
C ARG A 332 -12.46 -1.27 15.60
N ASP A 333 -11.91 -1.37 16.79
CA ASP A 333 -12.46 -0.86 18.03
C ASP A 333 -11.41 0.07 18.64
N PRO A 334 -11.50 1.38 18.42
CA PRO A 334 -10.46 2.33 18.84
C PRO A 334 -10.39 2.55 20.36
N ASP A 335 -11.41 2.13 21.10
CA ASP A 335 -11.36 2.09 22.56
C ASP A 335 -12.35 1.04 23.10
N ARG A 336 -11.84 -0.13 23.44
CA ARG A 336 -12.63 -1.28 23.94
C ARG A 336 -13.36 -1.00 25.27
N GLU A 337 -13.03 0.09 25.94
CA GLU A 337 -13.70 0.52 27.17
C GLU A 337 -14.84 1.52 26.89
N ALA A 338 -14.89 2.09 25.67
CA ALA A 338 -15.97 2.96 25.22
C ALA A 338 -17.07 2.16 24.50
N LEU A 339 -18.31 2.56 24.70
CA LEU A 339 -19.44 1.98 23.95
C LEU A 339 -19.61 2.70 22.62
N ASP A 340 -20.07 1.94 21.60
CA ASP A 340 -20.53 2.48 20.33
C ASP A 340 -19.48 3.30 19.55
N ASN A 341 -18.23 2.81 19.47
CA ASN A 341 -17.13 3.43 18.69
C ASN A 341 -16.53 2.51 17.62
N ARG A 342 -17.14 1.35 17.41
CA ARG A 342 -16.64 0.32 16.49
C ARG A 342 -16.81 0.75 15.04
N GLN A 343 -15.86 0.33 14.21
CA GLN A 343 -15.85 0.58 12.78
C GLN A 343 -15.57 -0.72 12.02
N THR A 344 -16.27 -0.91 10.91
CA THR A 344 -15.99 -1.99 9.97
C THR A 344 -15.78 -1.42 8.58
N ARG A 345 -15.01 -2.13 7.78
CA ARG A 345 -14.80 -1.80 6.37
C ARG A 345 -14.87 -3.07 5.51
N TRP A 346 -15.66 -3.01 4.47
CA TRP A 346 -15.62 -3.98 3.38
C TRP A 346 -14.92 -3.36 2.17
N SER A 347 -13.97 -4.10 1.58
CA SER A 347 -13.30 -3.71 0.35
C SER A 347 -13.47 -4.80 -0.70
N PHE A 348 -13.82 -4.39 -1.91
CA PHE A 348 -13.94 -5.23 -3.08
C PHE A 348 -13.08 -4.64 -4.16
N VAL A 349 -12.04 -5.35 -4.58
CA VAL A 349 -11.07 -4.87 -5.56
C VAL A 349 -10.87 -5.92 -6.64
N TYR A 350 -10.95 -5.48 -7.89
CA TYR A 350 -10.50 -6.24 -9.04
C TYR A 350 -9.14 -5.70 -9.48
N GLU A 351 -8.18 -6.59 -9.57
CA GLU A 351 -6.81 -6.29 -9.98
C GLU A 351 -6.52 -6.98 -11.31
N LEU A 352 -6.15 -6.19 -12.30
CA LEU A 352 -5.77 -6.64 -13.63
C LEU A 352 -4.32 -6.23 -13.90
N THR A 353 -3.46 -7.21 -14.17
CA THR A 353 -2.10 -6.99 -14.69
C THR A 353 -2.10 -7.43 -16.16
N PRO A 354 -2.46 -6.57 -17.11
CA PRO A 354 -2.66 -6.97 -18.50
C PRO A 354 -1.36 -7.38 -19.18
N ILE A 355 -0.29 -6.64 -18.94
CA ILE A 355 1.07 -6.89 -19.46
C ILE A 355 2.09 -6.57 -18.35
N GLN A 356 3.38 -6.83 -18.59
CA GLN A 356 4.45 -6.44 -17.66
C GLN A 356 4.46 -4.91 -17.42
N PHE A 357 4.84 -4.51 -16.22
CA PHE A 357 4.97 -3.12 -15.74
C PHE A 357 3.67 -2.33 -15.55
N VAL A 358 2.47 -2.88 -15.60
CA VAL A 358 1.20 -2.15 -15.47
C VAL A 358 0.12 -2.97 -14.77
N GLN A 359 -0.45 -2.43 -13.69
CA GLN A 359 -1.62 -2.95 -13.02
C GLN A 359 -2.75 -1.91 -13.03
N LEU A 360 -3.94 -2.34 -13.30
CA LEU A 360 -5.16 -1.58 -13.13
C LEU A 360 -5.93 -2.16 -11.94
N ARG A 361 -6.28 -1.32 -10.99
CA ARG A 361 -7.09 -1.68 -9.83
C ARG A 361 -8.39 -0.91 -9.87
N MET A 362 -9.49 -1.58 -9.64
CA MET A 362 -10.81 -0.98 -9.58
C MET A 362 -11.53 -1.53 -8.36
N GLY A 363 -12.09 -0.66 -7.53
CA GLY A 363 -12.67 -1.14 -6.32
C GLY A 363 -13.67 -0.21 -5.65
N ALA A 364 -14.27 -0.75 -4.60
CA ALA A 364 -15.13 -0.05 -3.68
C ALA A 364 -14.72 -0.39 -2.25
N ARG A 365 -14.66 0.62 -1.38
CA ARG A 365 -14.48 0.50 0.06
C ARG A 365 -15.70 1.08 0.75
N LEU A 366 -16.29 0.33 1.66
CA LEU A 366 -17.53 0.64 2.32
C LEU A 366 -17.28 0.64 3.83
N TRP A 367 -17.34 1.81 4.46
CA TRP A 367 -17.20 1.94 5.90
C TRP A 367 -18.57 1.95 6.57
N GLU A 368 -18.66 1.24 7.67
CA GLU A 368 -19.79 1.30 8.57
C GLU A 368 -19.25 1.36 10.01
N GLY A 369 -19.80 2.26 10.81
CA GLY A 369 -19.39 2.45 12.17
C GLY A 369 -20.49 3.05 13.00
N THR A 370 -20.20 3.29 14.27
CA THR A 370 -21.10 3.97 15.18
C THR A 370 -20.73 5.45 15.20
N SER A 371 -21.70 6.33 15.00
CA SER A 371 -21.52 7.78 15.19
C SER A 371 -20.88 8.06 16.57
N PRO A 372 -19.88 8.95 16.67
CA PRO A 372 -19.55 10.02 15.73
C PRO A 372 -18.28 9.80 14.86
N GLN A 373 -18.03 8.59 14.39
CA GLN A 373 -16.86 8.33 13.55
C GLN A 373 -17.00 9.10 12.22
N PRO A 374 -15.93 9.81 11.78
CA PRO A 374 -15.98 10.63 10.56
C PRO A 374 -16.28 9.84 9.29
N ASP A 375 -15.94 8.56 9.29
CA ASP A 375 -16.07 7.68 8.13
C ASP A 375 -17.34 6.83 8.15
N ASP A 376 -18.23 7.06 9.12
CA ASP A 376 -19.48 6.28 9.23
C ASP A 376 -20.30 6.39 7.94
N HIS A 377 -20.67 5.23 7.39
CA HIS A 377 -21.35 5.10 6.09
C HIS A 377 -20.63 5.74 4.89
N MET A 378 -19.32 6.00 4.97
CA MET A 378 -18.53 6.44 3.84
C MET A 378 -18.42 5.34 2.79
N ARG A 379 -18.47 5.73 1.52
CA ARG A 379 -18.22 4.86 0.37
C ARG A 379 -17.20 5.51 -0.54
N LEU A 380 -16.14 4.79 -0.81
CA LEU A 380 -15.10 5.18 -1.73
C LEU A 380 -15.14 4.23 -2.94
N TYR A 381 -15.19 4.79 -4.12
CA TYR A 381 -14.99 4.06 -5.38
C TYR A 381 -13.72 4.59 -6.03
N PHE A 382 -12.90 3.70 -6.55
CA PHE A 382 -11.65 4.08 -7.16
C PHE A 382 -11.33 3.28 -8.42
N VAL A 383 -10.56 3.93 -9.30
CA VAL A 383 -9.84 3.31 -10.40
C VAL A 383 -8.42 3.81 -10.33
N GLU A 384 -7.49 2.92 -10.11
CA GLU A 384 -6.07 3.22 -9.95
C GLU A 384 -5.29 2.61 -11.12
N LEU A 385 -4.45 3.43 -11.72
CA LEU A 385 -3.40 3.00 -12.63
C LEU A 385 -2.09 3.03 -11.85
N HIS A 386 -1.46 1.88 -11.78
CA HIS A 386 -0.25 1.71 -11.04
C HIS A 386 0.90 1.31 -11.95
N GLY A 387 1.98 2.16 -11.99
CA GLY A 387 3.23 2.06 -12.70
C GLY A 387 4.41 1.62 -11.84
N PHE A 388 5.22 0.54 -12.19
CA PHE A 388 6.49 0.18 -11.56
C PHE A 388 7.52 -0.44 -12.51
N PHE A 389 8.78 -0.35 -12.20
CA PHE A 389 9.87 -0.98 -12.98
C PHE A 389 11.05 -1.33 -12.05
#